data_e6e29d8686c7eca09893b411a46ddb20
#
_entry.id   e6e29d8686c7eca09893b411a46ddb20
#
_cell.length_a   1.000
_cell.length_b   1.000
_cell.length_c   1.000
_cell.angle_alpha   90.00
_cell.angle_beta   90.00
_cell.angle_gamma   90.00
#
_symmetry.space_group_name_H-M   'P 1'
#
loop_
_entity.id
_entity.type
_entity.pdbx_description
1 polymer ?
#
loop_
_entity_poly.entity_id
_entity_poly.type
_entity_poly.pdbx_seq_one_letter_code
_entity_poly.pdbx_strand_id
1 'polypeptide(L)'
;DQTGNFVLDKEAVTAYVEQLAEKYDGYGRTRQFHSTRGDVITIEGGTYGSKLDQKKETAYLMEHLLDAGVHTGTQQSHVPAYEREAFCYGRDDIGDTYIEVDMTQQKMYYYEKGELRLETDVVTGNMRRRMGTPEGVNFVYNKQKDRVLRGPGYASPVKFWVPVKGSIGIHDASWRK
;
A
#
# COMPACT_ATOMS: atom_id res chain seq x y z
N ASP A 1 5.66 -40.17 -9.53
CA ASP A 1 6.03 -40.75 -10.82
C ASP A 1 5.86 -42.28 -10.79
N GLN A 2 6.14 -42.97 -11.89
CA GLN A 2 6.05 -44.45 -11.98
C GLN A 2 7.07 -45.17 -11.08
N THR A 3 8.01 -44.46 -10.51
CA THR A 3 9.06 -45.01 -9.60
C THR A 3 8.66 -44.89 -8.13
N GLY A 4 7.45 -44.36 -7.83
CA GLY A 4 6.95 -44.15 -6.47
C GLY A 4 7.49 -42.89 -5.79
N ASN A 5 8.21 -42.05 -6.51
CA ASN A 5 8.65 -40.76 -5.99
C ASN A 5 7.55 -39.71 -6.07
N PHE A 6 7.44 -38.90 -5.04
CA PHE A 6 6.55 -37.73 -5.08
C PHE A 6 7.11 -36.70 -6.06
N VAL A 7 6.24 -36.18 -6.91
CA VAL A 7 6.57 -35.09 -7.85
C VAL A 7 5.56 -33.99 -7.61
N LEU A 8 6.04 -32.77 -7.46
CA LEU A 8 5.17 -31.60 -7.34
C LEU A 8 4.60 -31.24 -8.71
N ASP A 9 3.32 -31.03 -8.76
CA ASP A 9 2.64 -30.45 -9.91
C ASP A 9 2.80 -28.93 -9.86
N LYS A 10 3.55 -28.39 -10.81
CA LYS A 10 3.82 -26.94 -10.88
C LYS A 10 2.54 -26.13 -11.08
N GLU A 11 1.56 -26.64 -11.81
CA GLU A 11 0.28 -25.96 -12.04
C GLU A 11 -0.51 -25.87 -10.73
N ALA A 12 -0.55 -26.95 -9.97
CA ALA A 12 -1.20 -26.98 -8.66
C ALA A 12 -0.51 -26.05 -7.67
N VAL A 13 0.82 -26.01 -7.62
CA VAL A 13 1.57 -25.07 -6.75
C VAL A 13 1.31 -23.63 -7.17
N THR A 14 1.30 -23.33 -8.48
CA THR A 14 1.00 -21.98 -8.98
C THR A 14 -0.41 -21.55 -8.57
N ALA A 15 -1.41 -22.41 -8.79
CA ALA A 15 -2.78 -22.12 -8.39
C ALA A 15 -2.94 -21.91 -6.87
N TYR A 16 -2.17 -22.64 -6.06
CA TYR A 16 -2.15 -22.42 -4.62
C TYR A 16 -1.57 -21.05 -4.24
N VAL A 17 -0.47 -20.64 -4.88
CA VAL A 17 0.15 -19.31 -4.65
C VAL A 17 -0.78 -18.19 -5.09
N GLU A 18 -1.51 -18.36 -6.21
CA GLU A 18 -2.53 -17.40 -6.66
C GLU A 18 -3.64 -17.23 -5.61
N GLN A 19 -4.13 -18.34 -5.02
CA GLN A 19 -5.12 -18.29 -3.94
C GLN A 19 -4.57 -17.58 -2.69
N LEU A 20 -3.29 -17.78 -2.35
CA LEU A 20 -2.67 -17.06 -1.25
C LEU A 20 -2.60 -15.56 -1.55
N ALA A 21 -2.21 -15.17 -2.76
CA ALA A 21 -2.17 -13.77 -3.17
C ALA A 21 -3.58 -13.13 -3.12
N GLU A 22 -4.60 -13.80 -3.68
CA GLU A 22 -5.99 -13.32 -3.62
C GLU A 22 -6.47 -13.11 -2.18
N LYS A 23 -6.10 -14.00 -1.28
CA LYS A 23 -6.52 -13.95 0.13
C LYS A 23 -5.78 -12.90 0.96
N TYR A 24 -4.49 -12.71 0.71
CA TYR A 24 -3.62 -11.96 1.61
C TYR A 24 -3.03 -10.66 1.04
N ASP A 25 -3.07 -10.46 -0.30
CA ASP A 25 -2.60 -9.21 -0.89
C ASP A 25 -3.46 -8.03 -0.43
N GLY A 26 -2.77 -6.99 0.04
CA GLY A 26 -3.39 -5.73 0.46
C GLY A 26 -3.34 -4.64 -0.62
N TYR A 27 -2.53 -4.82 -1.67
CA TYR A 27 -2.35 -3.81 -2.70
C TYR A 27 -3.63 -3.50 -3.47
N GLY A 28 -4.05 -2.24 -3.43
CA GLY A 28 -5.25 -1.78 -4.13
C GLY A 28 -6.59 -2.32 -3.58
N ARG A 29 -6.57 -2.99 -2.45
CA ARG A 29 -7.75 -3.59 -1.84
C ARG A 29 -8.71 -2.53 -1.30
N THR A 30 -10.00 -2.84 -1.33
CA THR A 30 -11.04 -2.09 -0.62
C THR A 30 -10.90 -2.27 0.89
N ARG A 31 -11.00 -1.16 1.65
CA ARG A 31 -10.88 -1.12 3.11
C ARG A 31 -12.05 -0.41 3.75
N GLN A 32 -12.45 -0.86 4.93
CA GLN A 32 -13.32 -0.10 5.82
C GLN A 32 -12.43 0.73 6.73
N PHE A 33 -12.66 2.04 6.77
CA PHE A 33 -11.84 2.97 7.52
C PHE A 33 -12.70 3.82 8.44
N HIS A 34 -12.32 3.89 9.71
CA HIS A 34 -12.93 4.78 10.70
C HIS A 34 -12.31 6.16 10.58
N SER A 35 -13.04 7.08 9.97
CA SER A 35 -12.56 8.44 9.76
C SER A 35 -12.50 9.24 11.05
N THR A 36 -11.68 10.28 11.07
CA THR A 36 -11.61 11.23 12.21
C THR A 36 -12.96 11.91 12.53
N ARG A 37 -13.86 11.99 11.55
CA ARG A 37 -15.23 12.49 11.76
C ARG A 37 -16.15 11.52 12.52
N GLY A 38 -15.72 10.26 12.66
CA GLY A 38 -16.52 9.19 13.28
C GLY A 38 -17.31 8.34 12.29
N ASP A 39 -17.22 8.60 10.99
CA ASP A 39 -17.86 7.78 9.96
C ASP A 39 -17.04 6.53 9.68
N VAL A 40 -17.71 5.45 9.31
CA VAL A 40 -17.06 4.30 8.68
C VAL A 40 -17.21 4.45 7.17
N ILE A 41 -16.10 4.65 6.49
CA ILE A 41 -16.09 4.85 5.04
C ILE A 41 -15.41 3.69 4.33
N THR A 42 -15.89 3.41 3.12
CA THR A 42 -15.25 2.43 2.23
C THR A 42 -14.22 3.15 1.36
N ILE A 43 -12.95 2.77 1.49
CA ILE A 43 -11.86 3.31 0.67
C ILE A 43 -11.48 2.26 -0.36
N GLU A 44 -11.53 2.64 -1.63
CA GLU A 44 -11.19 1.76 -2.75
C GLU A 44 -9.84 2.14 -3.36
N GLY A 45 -9.04 1.13 -3.72
CA GLY A 45 -7.82 1.31 -4.47
C GLY A 45 -6.69 2.00 -3.71
N GLY A 46 -5.86 2.71 -4.46
CA GLY A 46 -4.64 3.33 -3.97
C GLY A 46 -3.36 2.56 -4.35
N THR A 47 -2.24 2.99 -3.80
CA THR A 47 -0.91 2.42 -4.12
C THR A 47 -0.27 1.70 -2.94
N TYR A 48 -0.98 1.60 -1.81
CA TYR A 48 -0.52 0.95 -0.60
C TYR A 48 -1.03 -0.49 -0.50
N GLY A 49 -0.28 -1.31 0.19
CA GLY A 49 -0.57 -2.70 0.53
C GLY A 49 0.54 -3.65 0.07
N SER A 50 0.58 -4.83 0.68
CA SER A 50 1.47 -5.91 0.27
C SER A 50 1.02 -6.51 -1.05
N LYS A 51 1.97 -6.98 -1.85
CA LYS A 51 1.72 -7.75 -3.07
C LYS A 51 2.74 -8.87 -3.16
N LEU A 52 2.26 -10.10 -3.11
CA LEU A 52 3.08 -11.30 -3.20
C LEU A 52 3.79 -11.38 -4.55
N ASP A 53 5.08 -11.69 -4.56
CA ASP A 53 5.80 -12.08 -5.76
C ASP A 53 5.51 -13.56 -6.07
N GLN A 54 4.35 -13.79 -6.70
CA GLN A 54 3.85 -15.12 -6.98
C GLN A 54 4.84 -16.00 -7.75
N LYS A 55 5.64 -15.38 -8.63
CA LYS A 55 6.63 -16.11 -9.41
C LYS A 55 7.77 -16.64 -8.52
N LYS A 56 8.29 -15.79 -7.64
CA LYS A 56 9.35 -16.20 -6.72
C LYS A 56 8.83 -17.19 -5.68
N GLU A 57 7.61 -16.97 -5.20
CA GLU A 57 7.00 -17.85 -4.21
C GLU A 57 6.73 -19.24 -4.78
N THR A 58 6.20 -19.32 -6.01
CA THR A 58 6.04 -20.60 -6.72
C THR A 58 7.38 -21.31 -6.90
N ALA A 59 8.43 -20.58 -7.31
CA ALA A 59 9.76 -21.16 -7.47
C ALA A 59 10.31 -21.71 -6.14
N TYR A 60 10.17 -20.93 -5.07
CA TYR A 60 10.58 -21.35 -3.72
C TYR A 60 9.86 -22.64 -3.27
N LEU A 61 8.55 -22.69 -3.42
CA LEU A 61 7.76 -23.86 -3.04
C LEU A 61 8.12 -25.09 -3.87
N MET A 62 8.34 -24.93 -5.17
CA MET A 62 8.78 -26.03 -6.06
C MET A 62 10.14 -26.60 -5.64
N GLU A 63 11.03 -25.77 -5.14
CA GLU A 63 12.37 -26.18 -4.72
C GLU A 63 12.36 -26.84 -3.33
N HIS A 64 11.59 -26.30 -2.39
CA HIS A 64 11.74 -26.63 -0.96
C HIS A 64 10.61 -27.50 -0.39
N LEU A 65 9.46 -27.62 -1.06
CA LEU A 65 8.30 -28.28 -0.46
C LEU A 65 8.53 -29.77 -0.22
N LEU A 66 9.31 -30.45 -1.05
CA LEU A 66 9.68 -31.85 -0.87
C LEU A 66 10.82 -32.04 0.13
N ASP A 67 11.74 -31.07 0.21
CA ASP A 67 12.91 -31.12 1.09
C ASP A 67 12.58 -30.70 2.53
N ALA A 68 11.57 -29.89 2.70
CA ALA A 68 11.22 -29.22 3.95
C ALA A 68 10.66 -30.13 5.05
N GLY A 69 10.88 -31.42 4.98
CA GLY A 69 10.45 -32.35 6.03
C GLY A 69 8.92 -32.45 6.16
N VAL A 70 8.19 -32.21 5.08
CA VAL A 70 6.74 -32.48 4.98
C VAL A 70 6.42 -33.89 5.50
N HIS A 71 7.36 -34.80 5.37
CA HIS A 71 7.30 -36.17 5.87
C HIS A 71 7.62 -36.33 7.37
N THR A 72 8.20 -35.30 8.03
CA THR A 72 8.66 -35.40 9.43
C THR A 72 7.79 -34.59 10.40
N GLY A 73 6.77 -33.89 9.91
CA GLY A 73 5.92 -33.04 10.75
C GLY A 73 6.63 -31.76 11.27
N THR A 74 7.83 -31.46 10.79
CA THR A 74 8.55 -30.26 11.19
C THR A 74 7.94 -29.04 10.49
N GLN A 75 7.42 -28.10 11.29
CA GLN A 75 6.92 -26.84 10.77
C GLN A 75 8.11 -25.94 10.41
N GLN A 76 8.26 -25.60 9.13
CA GLN A 76 9.22 -24.59 8.70
C GLN A 76 8.50 -23.25 8.53
N SER A 77 9.13 -22.19 9.05
CA SER A 77 8.67 -20.83 8.79
C SER A 77 9.40 -20.29 7.56
N HIS A 78 8.63 -19.73 6.65
CA HIS A 78 9.13 -19.05 5.46
C HIS A 78 8.56 -17.62 5.43
N VAL A 79 9.42 -16.65 5.10
CA VAL A 79 8.98 -15.28 4.83
C VAL A 79 8.76 -15.16 3.33
N PRO A 80 7.52 -14.96 2.88
CA PRO A 80 7.22 -14.88 1.47
C PRO A 80 7.95 -13.74 0.76
N ALA A 81 8.26 -13.92 -0.51
CA ALA A 81 8.78 -12.86 -1.34
C ALA A 81 7.66 -11.90 -1.76
N TYR A 82 7.88 -10.60 -1.64
CA TYR A 82 6.92 -9.59 -2.05
C TYR A 82 7.45 -8.73 -3.20
N GLU A 83 6.59 -8.39 -4.16
CA GLU A 83 6.84 -7.30 -5.12
C GLU A 83 6.72 -5.94 -4.43
N ARG A 84 5.85 -5.86 -3.41
CA ARG A 84 5.63 -4.71 -2.56
C ARG A 84 5.38 -5.17 -1.14
N GLU A 85 5.96 -4.46 -0.19
CA GLU A 85 5.71 -4.68 1.23
C GLU A 85 4.87 -3.54 1.80
N ALA A 86 3.90 -3.90 2.65
CA ALA A 86 3.20 -2.96 3.51
C ALA A 86 3.95 -2.79 4.84
N PHE A 87 3.73 -1.67 5.53
CA PHE A 87 4.23 -1.51 6.91
C PHE A 87 3.49 -2.39 7.90
N CYS A 88 2.21 -2.66 7.63
CA CYS A 88 1.37 -3.53 8.42
C CYS A 88 0.69 -4.55 7.49
N TYR A 89 0.44 -5.75 8.01
CA TYR A 89 -0.20 -6.83 7.27
C TYR A 89 -1.57 -7.15 7.88
N GLY A 90 -2.41 -7.82 7.10
CA GLY A 90 -3.72 -8.25 7.55
C GLY A 90 -4.86 -7.35 7.05
N ARG A 91 -6.00 -7.39 7.74
CA ARG A 91 -7.19 -6.64 7.33
C ARG A 91 -7.09 -5.15 7.63
N ASP A 92 -6.43 -4.81 8.72
CA ASP A 92 -6.17 -3.44 9.17
C ASP A 92 -4.71 -3.07 8.87
N ASP A 93 -4.38 -3.07 7.59
CA ASP A 93 -3.02 -2.85 7.10
C ASP A 93 -2.62 -1.36 7.03
N ILE A 94 -3.52 -0.43 7.31
CA ILE A 94 -3.19 1.01 7.42
C ILE A 94 -2.35 1.26 8.67
N GLY A 95 -2.64 0.53 9.75
CA GLY A 95 -1.96 0.66 11.03
C GLY A 95 -2.35 1.94 11.78
N ASP A 96 -1.50 2.34 12.70
CA ASP A 96 -1.74 3.43 13.66
C ASP A 96 -0.98 4.73 13.34
N THR A 97 -0.18 4.73 12.27
CA THR A 97 0.62 5.88 11.84
C THR A 97 0.33 6.20 10.38
N TYR A 98 -0.51 7.21 10.16
CA TYR A 98 -1.00 7.58 8.84
C TYR A 98 -1.36 9.06 8.71
N ILE A 99 -1.60 9.50 7.50
CA ILE A 99 -2.19 10.80 7.18
C ILE A 99 -3.56 10.56 6.56
N GLU A 100 -4.59 11.12 7.17
CA GLU A 100 -5.94 11.19 6.63
C GLU A 100 -6.15 12.54 5.96
N VAL A 101 -6.70 12.54 4.75
CA VAL A 101 -7.10 13.76 4.03
C VAL A 101 -8.60 13.69 3.75
N ASP A 102 -9.37 14.44 4.51
CA ASP A 102 -10.79 14.62 4.26
C ASP A 102 -11.00 15.63 3.14
N MET A 103 -11.27 15.12 1.95
CA MET A 103 -11.47 15.96 0.77
C MET A 103 -12.79 16.71 0.78
N THR A 104 -13.76 16.29 1.58
CA THR A 104 -15.05 16.97 1.77
C THR A 104 -14.90 18.19 2.65
N GLN A 105 -14.25 18.01 3.81
CA GLN A 105 -14.02 19.08 4.78
C GLN A 105 -12.76 19.90 4.48
N GLN A 106 -11.94 19.46 3.54
CA GLN A 106 -10.64 20.07 3.23
C GLN A 106 -9.73 20.14 4.47
N LYS A 107 -9.68 19.02 5.21
CA LYS A 107 -8.90 18.83 6.43
C LYS A 107 -7.87 17.73 6.22
N MET A 108 -6.73 17.88 6.88
CA MET A 108 -5.71 16.84 6.97
C MET A 108 -5.41 16.56 8.43
N TYR A 109 -5.35 15.27 8.76
CA TYR A 109 -5.01 14.77 10.09
C TYR A 109 -3.78 13.86 9.98
N TYR A 110 -2.83 14.04 10.88
CA TYR A 110 -1.68 13.14 11.00
C TYR A 110 -1.75 12.41 12.32
N TYR A 111 -1.76 11.11 12.24
CA TYR A 111 -1.70 10.20 13.37
C TYR A 111 -0.33 9.55 13.46
N GLU A 112 0.22 9.47 14.65
CA GLU A 112 1.44 8.76 14.98
C GLU A 112 1.18 7.86 16.17
N LYS A 113 1.30 6.55 15.99
CA LYS A 113 1.03 5.54 17.04
C LYS A 113 -0.37 5.68 17.65
N GLY A 114 -1.36 5.92 16.82
CA GLY A 114 -2.75 6.09 17.23
C GLY A 114 -3.09 7.44 17.83
N GLU A 115 -2.11 8.34 18.02
CA GLU A 115 -2.33 9.68 18.59
C GLU A 115 -2.41 10.74 17.49
N LEU A 116 -3.43 11.59 17.53
CA LEU A 116 -3.54 12.75 16.65
C LEU A 116 -2.45 13.77 16.98
N ARG A 117 -1.52 13.98 16.03
CA ARG A 117 -0.39 14.91 16.16
C ARG A 117 -0.60 16.25 15.46
N LEU A 118 -1.37 16.23 14.38
CA LEU A 118 -1.63 17.44 13.59
C LEU A 118 -3.03 17.38 12.98
N GLU A 119 -3.73 18.48 13.10
CA GLU A 119 -4.92 18.81 12.32
C GLU A 119 -4.66 20.15 11.61
N THR A 120 -4.94 20.23 10.32
CA THR A 120 -4.76 21.45 9.55
C THR A 120 -5.71 21.51 8.36
N ASP A 121 -6.05 22.72 7.96
CA ASP A 121 -6.77 22.94 6.70
C ASP A 121 -5.86 22.65 5.52
N VAL A 122 -6.44 22.08 4.47
CA VAL A 122 -5.75 21.79 3.21
C VAL A 122 -6.59 22.23 2.02
N VAL A 123 -5.99 22.23 0.86
CA VAL A 123 -6.70 22.39 -0.41
C VAL A 123 -6.34 21.23 -1.30
N THR A 124 -7.32 20.42 -1.61
CA THR A 124 -7.15 19.29 -2.52
C THR A 124 -7.18 19.71 -3.98
N GLY A 125 -6.75 18.82 -4.85
CA GLY A 125 -6.63 19.07 -6.29
C GLY A 125 -7.98 19.39 -6.95
N ASN A 126 -7.94 20.20 -8.02
CA ASN A 126 -9.14 20.66 -8.71
C ASN A 126 -9.65 19.63 -9.72
N MET A 127 -10.74 18.94 -9.38
CA MET A 127 -11.39 17.94 -10.23
C MET A 127 -11.81 18.50 -11.59
N ARG A 128 -12.28 19.76 -11.65
CA ARG A 128 -12.71 20.40 -12.90
C ARG A 128 -11.56 20.60 -13.89
N ARG A 129 -10.34 20.69 -13.41
CA ARG A 129 -9.12 20.82 -14.22
C ARG A 129 -8.41 19.49 -14.48
N ARG A 130 -9.05 18.37 -14.17
CA ARG A 130 -8.44 17.02 -14.23
C ARG A 130 -7.17 16.89 -13.41
N MET A 131 -7.07 17.65 -12.34
CA MET A 131 -5.97 17.64 -11.37
C MET A 131 -6.49 17.30 -9.99
N GLY A 132 -7.45 16.39 -9.90
CA GLY A 132 -8.03 15.96 -8.64
C GLY A 132 -7.04 15.19 -7.79
N THR A 133 -7.19 15.32 -6.48
CA THR A 133 -6.52 14.43 -5.51
C THR A 133 -7.12 13.03 -5.65
N PRO A 134 -6.32 11.99 -5.87
CA PRO A 134 -6.84 10.63 -5.99
C PRO A 134 -7.31 10.12 -4.63
N GLU A 135 -8.42 9.43 -4.65
CA GLU A 135 -8.88 8.61 -3.53
C GLU A 135 -8.02 7.35 -3.36
N GLY A 136 -8.21 6.66 -2.24
CA GLY A 136 -7.53 5.39 -1.95
C GLY A 136 -6.44 5.52 -0.90
N VAL A 137 -5.95 4.37 -0.43
CA VAL A 137 -4.82 4.30 0.50
C VAL A 137 -3.52 4.32 -0.29
N ASN A 138 -2.76 5.38 -0.10
CA ASN A 138 -1.54 5.63 -0.86
C ASN A 138 -0.30 5.60 0.03
N PHE A 139 0.82 5.24 -0.57
CA PHE A 139 2.10 5.12 0.10
C PHE A 139 2.91 6.41 -0.02
N VAL A 140 3.39 6.94 1.12
CA VAL A 140 4.39 8.00 1.13
C VAL A 140 5.74 7.39 0.80
N TYR A 141 6.23 7.61 -0.40
CA TYR A 141 7.46 6.97 -0.87
C TYR A 141 8.71 7.87 -0.82
N ASN A 142 8.54 9.15 -0.51
CA ASN A 142 9.66 10.09 -0.36
C ASN A 142 9.27 11.29 0.50
N LYS A 143 10.27 12.00 1.03
CA LYS A 143 10.16 13.29 1.70
C LYS A 143 11.29 14.18 1.21
N GLN A 144 10.96 15.33 0.65
CA GLN A 144 11.93 16.24 0.03
C GLN A 144 11.72 17.66 0.54
N LYS A 145 12.81 18.44 0.54
CA LYS A 145 12.80 19.88 0.84
C LYS A 145 13.23 20.69 -0.38
N ASP A 146 12.79 21.95 -0.42
CA ASP A 146 13.23 22.95 -1.38
C ASP A 146 13.12 22.48 -2.84
N ARG A 147 11.89 22.04 -3.21
CA ARG A 147 11.58 21.56 -4.56
C ARG A 147 10.84 22.62 -5.36
N VAL A 148 10.98 22.56 -6.67
CA VAL A 148 10.12 23.29 -7.61
C VAL A 148 9.20 22.30 -8.30
N LEU A 149 7.91 22.37 -7.97
CA LEU A 149 6.89 21.59 -8.63
C LEU A 149 6.59 22.18 -9.99
N ARG A 150 6.73 21.40 -11.05
CA ARG A 150 6.57 21.86 -12.43
C ARG A 150 5.44 21.12 -13.11
N GLY A 151 4.66 21.85 -13.90
CA GLY A 151 3.60 21.31 -14.73
C GLY A 151 3.27 22.26 -15.89
N PRO A 152 2.31 21.92 -16.76
CA PRO A 152 1.92 22.80 -17.85
C PRO A 152 1.49 24.17 -17.34
N GLY A 153 2.31 25.20 -17.65
CA GLY A 153 2.02 26.60 -17.31
C GLY A 153 2.33 27.01 -15.87
N TYR A 154 3.01 26.18 -15.07
CA TYR A 154 3.44 26.59 -13.72
C TYR A 154 4.81 26.02 -13.31
N ALA A 155 5.45 26.77 -12.41
CA ALA A 155 6.64 26.34 -11.66
C ALA A 155 6.52 26.92 -10.25
N SER A 156 6.14 26.06 -9.28
CA SER A 156 5.85 26.47 -7.90
C SER A 156 6.93 25.98 -6.95
N PRO A 157 7.72 26.87 -6.34
CA PRO A 157 8.65 26.47 -5.29
C PRO A 157 7.87 26.08 -4.04
N VAL A 158 8.28 24.97 -3.43
CA VAL A 158 7.72 24.45 -2.17
C VAL A 158 8.85 24.13 -1.21
N LYS A 159 8.61 24.36 0.06
CA LYS A 159 9.56 24.04 1.13
C LYS A 159 9.59 22.56 1.43
N PHE A 160 8.41 21.92 1.40
CA PHE A 160 8.23 20.52 1.69
C PHE A 160 7.42 19.86 0.58
N TRP A 161 7.88 18.69 0.18
CA TRP A 161 7.20 17.85 -0.79
C TRP A 161 7.17 16.40 -0.31
N VAL A 162 5.98 15.85 -0.15
CA VAL A 162 5.73 14.49 0.31
C VAL A 162 4.90 13.76 -0.75
N PRO A 163 5.53 13.14 -1.75
CA PRO A 163 4.84 12.45 -2.83
C PRO A 163 4.18 11.16 -2.34
N VAL A 164 2.97 10.91 -2.86
CA VAL A 164 2.14 9.74 -2.51
C VAL A 164 1.76 8.90 -3.74
N LYS A 165 1.60 9.54 -4.93
CA LYS A 165 1.24 8.85 -6.17
C LYS A 165 1.72 9.63 -7.39
N GLY A 166 2.74 9.13 -8.08
CA GLY A 166 3.29 9.80 -9.26
C GLY A 166 3.72 11.24 -8.95
N SER A 167 3.13 12.22 -9.62
CA SER A 167 3.37 13.65 -9.40
C SER A 167 2.44 14.30 -8.36
N ILE A 168 1.69 13.49 -7.61
CA ILE A 168 0.74 13.96 -6.60
C ILE A 168 1.35 13.74 -5.22
N GLY A 169 1.22 14.74 -4.34
CA GLY A 169 1.74 14.69 -2.99
C GLY A 169 1.27 15.86 -2.14
N ILE A 170 1.65 15.82 -0.88
CA ILE A 170 1.38 16.86 0.10
C ILE A 170 2.52 17.88 0.04
N HIS A 171 2.18 19.16 0.04
CA HIS A 171 3.16 20.25 0.01
C HIS A 171 2.59 21.50 0.67
N ASP A 172 3.48 22.38 1.11
CA ASP A 172 3.12 23.73 1.54
C ASP A 172 2.70 24.59 0.34
N ALA A 173 1.87 25.58 0.62
CA ALA A 173 1.30 26.48 -0.38
C ALA A 173 1.43 27.93 0.08
N SER A 174 2.66 28.43 0.20
CA SER A 174 2.96 29.78 0.70
C SER A 174 2.34 30.92 -0.13
N TRP A 175 1.92 30.63 -1.36
CA TRP A 175 1.19 31.57 -2.24
C TRP A 175 -0.31 31.66 -1.94
N ARG A 176 -0.82 30.82 -1.04
CA ARG A 176 -2.21 30.92 -0.55
C ARG A 176 -2.22 31.66 0.78
N LYS A 177 -3.07 32.64 0.88
CA LYS A 177 -3.36 33.40 2.11
C LYS A 177 -4.71 32.95 2.66
#